data_6275e8bf3ee5364c7fc4c92d119cc0ed
#
_entry.id   6275e8bf3ee5364c7fc4c92d119cc0ed
#
_cell.length_a   1.000
_cell.length_b   1.000
_cell.length_c   1.000
_cell.angle_alpha   90.00
_cell.angle_beta   90.00
_cell.angle_gamma   90.00
#
_symmetry.space_group_name_H-M   'P 1'
#
loop_
_entity.id
_entity.type
_entity.pdbx_description
1 polymer ?
#
loop_
_entity_poly.entity_id
_entity_poly.type
_entity_poly.pdbx_seq_one_letter_code
_entity_poly.pdbx_strand_id
1 'polypeptide(L)'
;MRKIVAATEENKDEILKLYKIQLGREFCPWDDSYPGMKEIEFDLGREALFVMIEGQEINTDAGSKEDRIIAAISIDDDPQVEKLDCWSSRLAPGAELSRLAVHPDFQNQKIARQMLAFGMEELARRGYKSVHFLVNKLNVKALRSYAVFGFETVGECSLFGQPFLCYEKSL
;
A
#
# COMPACT_ATOMS: atom_id res chain seq x y z
N MET A 1 12.28 3.44 -17.18
CA MET A 1 11.99 2.02 -16.86
C MET A 1 11.49 1.97 -15.42
N ARG A 2 10.41 1.23 -15.13
CA ARG A 2 9.83 1.08 -13.78
C ARG A 2 10.27 -0.22 -13.13
N LYS A 3 10.56 -0.18 -11.83
CA LYS A 3 10.87 -1.35 -11.01
C LYS A 3 10.28 -1.19 -9.61
N ILE A 4 9.90 -2.30 -8.96
CA ILE A 4 9.48 -2.30 -7.56
C ILE A 4 10.64 -2.88 -6.75
N VAL A 5 11.02 -2.19 -5.68
CA VAL A 5 12.12 -2.58 -4.81
C VAL A 5 11.74 -2.33 -3.34
N ALA A 6 12.44 -3.01 -2.42
CA ALA A 6 12.35 -2.66 -1.02
C ALA A 6 12.85 -1.22 -0.81
N ALA A 7 12.13 -0.47 0.02
CA ALA A 7 12.54 0.87 0.40
C ALA A 7 13.75 0.84 1.34
N THR A 8 14.53 1.89 1.32
CA THR A 8 15.70 2.08 2.17
C THR A 8 15.57 3.36 3.02
N GLU A 9 16.45 3.53 3.98
CA GLU A 9 16.52 4.74 4.80
C GLU A 9 16.64 6.03 3.96
N GLU A 10 17.32 5.96 2.82
CA GLU A 10 17.50 7.09 1.91
C GLU A 10 16.19 7.54 1.23
N ASN A 11 15.19 6.66 1.20
CA ASN A 11 13.91 6.94 0.55
C ASN A 11 12.89 7.65 1.47
N LYS A 12 13.16 7.77 2.78
CA LYS A 12 12.20 8.24 3.78
C LYS A 12 11.53 9.56 3.42
N ASP A 13 12.32 10.56 3.07
CA ASP A 13 11.81 11.91 2.80
C ASP A 13 10.96 11.95 1.53
N GLU A 14 11.33 11.19 0.52
CA GLU A 14 10.59 11.10 -0.72
C GLU A 14 9.27 10.33 -0.53
N ILE A 15 9.29 9.26 0.27
CA ILE A 15 8.07 8.52 0.64
C ILE A 15 7.13 9.41 1.47
N LEU A 16 7.66 10.16 2.43
CA LEU A 16 6.86 11.10 3.21
C LEU A 16 6.20 12.15 2.30
N LYS A 17 6.93 12.71 1.36
CA LYS A 17 6.36 13.63 0.35
C LYS A 17 5.26 12.96 -0.45
N LEU A 18 5.46 11.71 -0.88
CA LEU A 18 4.46 10.93 -1.61
C LEU A 18 3.16 10.76 -0.79
N TYR A 19 3.27 10.49 0.51
CA TYR A 19 2.12 10.39 1.40
C TYR A 19 1.43 11.75 1.57
N LYS A 20 2.18 12.82 1.79
CA LYS A 20 1.61 14.16 2.03
C LYS A 20 0.89 14.75 0.81
N ILE A 21 1.33 14.47 -0.41
CA ILE A 21 0.60 14.92 -1.60
C ILE A 21 -0.75 14.21 -1.82
N GLN A 22 -1.06 13.14 -1.07
CA GLN A 22 -2.38 12.49 -1.10
C GLN A 22 -3.42 13.27 -0.27
N LEU A 23 -2.98 14.06 0.70
CA LEU A 23 -3.88 14.75 1.64
C LEU A 23 -4.85 15.69 0.92
N GLY A 24 -6.11 15.67 1.34
CA GLY A 24 -7.17 16.49 0.76
C GLY A 24 -7.66 16.03 -0.61
N ARG A 25 -7.12 14.96 -1.15
CA ARG A 25 -7.61 14.36 -2.40
C ARG A 25 -8.91 13.59 -2.15
N GLU A 26 -9.76 13.56 -3.17
CA GLU A 26 -10.99 12.76 -3.13
C GLU A 26 -10.66 11.30 -2.77
N PHE A 27 -11.40 10.75 -1.82
CA PHE A 27 -11.25 9.39 -1.29
C PHE A 27 -9.98 9.10 -0.48
N CYS A 28 -9.13 10.10 -0.17
CA CYS A 28 -8.01 9.92 0.73
C CYS A 28 -8.47 10.08 2.20
N PRO A 29 -8.40 9.02 3.03
CA PRO A 29 -8.81 9.09 4.43
C PRO A 29 -7.71 9.61 5.35
N TRP A 30 -6.54 9.94 4.83
CA TRP A 30 -5.36 10.36 5.57
C TRP A 30 -5.42 11.84 5.99
N ASP A 31 -4.68 12.17 7.03
CA ASP A 31 -4.54 13.53 7.55
C ASP A 31 -3.07 13.90 7.82
N ASP A 32 -2.83 15.07 8.39
CA ASP A 32 -1.47 15.56 8.66
C ASP A 32 -0.69 14.69 9.66
N SER A 33 -1.38 13.93 10.49
CA SER A 33 -0.77 13.07 11.51
C SER A 33 -0.49 11.65 11.01
N TYR A 34 -1.17 11.20 9.95
CA TYR A 34 -1.07 9.81 9.45
C TYR A 34 -1.29 9.71 7.93
N PRO A 35 -0.47 8.91 7.21
CA PRO A 35 0.80 8.34 7.67
C PRO A 35 1.90 9.40 7.74
N GLY A 36 2.84 9.17 8.65
CA GLY A 36 3.98 10.05 8.89
C GLY A 36 5.31 9.31 8.91
N MET A 37 6.35 10.00 9.37
CA MET A 37 7.70 9.42 9.46
C MET A 37 7.72 8.20 10.39
N LYS A 38 6.91 8.20 11.45
CA LYS A 38 6.82 7.08 12.40
C LYS A 38 6.40 5.77 11.71
N GLU A 39 5.42 5.82 10.83
CA GLU A 39 4.95 4.66 10.08
C GLU A 39 6.00 4.21 9.06
N ILE A 40 6.68 5.15 8.41
CA ILE A 40 7.77 4.84 7.47
C ILE A 40 8.92 4.12 8.19
N GLU A 41 9.39 4.64 9.31
CA GLU A 41 10.47 4.03 10.11
C GLU A 41 10.08 2.66 10.66
N PHE A 42 8.85 2.51 11.13
CA PHE A 42 8.32 1.24 11.58
C PHE A 42 8.32 0.18 10.47
N ASP A 43 7.87 0.54 9.28
CA ASP A 43 7.82 -0.37 8.15
C ASP A 43 9.21 -0.71 7.61
N LEU A 44 10.13 0.26 7.56
CA LEU A 44 11.52 0.02 7.17
C LEU A 44 12.23 -0.95 8.13
N GLY A 45 12.04 -0.77 9.45
CA GLY A 45 12.63 -1.64 10.47
C GLY A 45 12.17 -3.10 10.39
N ARG A 46 11.04 -3.38 9.70
CA ARG A 46 10.50 -4.71 9.46
C ARG A 46 10.70 -5.22 8.03
N GLU A 47 11.43 -4.49 7.20
CA GLU A 47 11.55 -4.78 5.75
C GLU A 47 10.18 -4.92 5.05
N ALA A 48 9.24 -4.06 5.42
CA ALA A 48 7.83 -4.15 5.06
C ALA A 48 7.35 -3.04 4.11
N LEU A 49 8.25 -2.17 3.65
CA LEU A 49 7.94 -1.04 2.77
C LEU A 49 8.57 -1.22 1.41
N PHE A 50 7.75 -1.10 0.37
CA PHE A 50 8.18 -1.24 -1.02
C PHE A 50 7.80 -0.01 -1.82
N VAL A 51 8.65 0.36 -2.77
CA VAL A 51 8.45 1.51 -3.63
C VAL A 51 8.57 1.14 -5.10
N MET A 52 7.78 1.78 -5.95
CA MET A 52 7.99 1.76 -7.40
C MET A 52 8.82 2.97 -7.80
N ILE A 53 9.93 2.69 -8.41
CA ILE A 53 10.86 3.70 -8.91
C ILE A 53 10.73 3.78 -10.43
N GLU A 54 10.63 5.01 -10.94
CA GLU A 54 10.72 5.32 -12.37
C GLU A 54 12.06 6.02 -12.64
N GLY A 55 12.91 5.34 -13.40
CA GLY A 55 14.16 5.95 -13.89
C GLY A 55 13.86 6.92 -15.02
N GLN A 56 14.23 8.18 -14.86
CA GLN A 56 14.23 9.18 -15.93
C GLN A 56 15.60 9.19 -16.63
N GLU A 57 15.57 9.15 -17.95
CA GLU A 57 16.76 9.49 -18.74
C GLU A 57 16.82 11.01 -18.83
N ILE A 58 17.72 11.63 -18.07
CA ILE A 58 17.99 13.06 -18.23
C ILE A 58 18.95 13.19 -19.41
N ASN A 59 18.50 13.87 -20.46
CA ASN A 59 19.34 14.28 -21.59
C ASN A 59 20.30 15.40 -21.15
N THR A 60 21.25 15.05 -20.30
CA THR A 60 22.40 15.88 -19.98
C THR A 60 23.66 15.12 -20.34
N ASP A 61 24.66 15.80 -20.83
CA ASP A 61 25.97 15.23 -21.21
C ASP A 61 26.66 14.46 -20.04
N ALA A 62 26.08 14.50 -18.83
CA ALA A 62 26.60 13.83 -17.65
C ALA A 62 25.92 12.47 -17.36
N GLY A 63 24.90 12.03 -18.11
CA GLY A 63 24.32 10.67 -18.02
C GLY A 63 23.73 10.29 -16.65
N SER A 64 23.35 11.26 -15.81
CA SER A 64 22.75 10.97 -14.50
C SER A 64 21.30 10.52 -14.69
N LYS A 65 20.99 9.30 -14.26
CA LYS A 65 19.60 8.84 -14.09
C LYS A 65 19.11 9.35 -12.75
N GLU A 66 18.08 10.19 -12.77
CA GLU A 66 17.37 10.54 -11.54
C GLU A 66 16.22 9.57 -11.36
N ASP A 67 16.36 8.69 -10.38
CA ASP A 67 15.31 7.74 -9.99
C ASP A 67 14.27 8.49 -9.13
N ARG A 68 12.99 8.37 -9.48
CA ARG A 68 11.87 9.00 -8.76
C ARG A 68 10.95 7.94 -8.20
N ILE A 69 10.56 8.07 -6.93
CA ILE A 69 9.52 7.23 -6.32
C ILE A 69 8.15 7.70 -6.79
N ILE A 70 7.40 6.80 -7.42
CA ILE A 70 6.08 7.09 -7.98
C ILE A 70 4.95 6.36 -7.29
N ALA A 71 5.25 5.35 -6.49
CA ALA A 71 4.28 4.64 -5.64
C ALA A 71 4.98 3.98 -4.45
N ALA A 72 4.20 3.73 -3.41
CA ALA A 72 4.61 2.97 -2.22
C ALA A 72 3.48 2.05 -1.76
N ILE A 73 3.84 0.94 -1.11
CA ILE A 73 2.93 0.02 -0.42
C ILE A 73 3.62 -0.59 0.78
N SER A 74 2.88 -0.83 1.85
CA SER A 74 3.39 -1.46 3.07
C SER A 74 2.72 -2.80 3.34
N ILE A 75 3.48 -3.70 3.95
CA ILE A 75 2.95 -4.84 4.70
C ILE A 75 2.78 -4.35 6.14
N ASP A 76 1.55 -4.35 6.64
CA ASP A 76 1.24 -3.83 7.98
C ASP A 76 1.08 -4.94 9.01
N ASP A 77 1.19 -4.55 10.27
CA ASP A 77 1.05 -5.41 11.43
C ASP A 77 0.30 -4.64 12.53
N ASP A 78 -0.93 -4.21 12.20
CA ASP A 78 -1.78 -3.51 13.13
C ASP A 78 -2.58 -4.50 13.98
N PRO A 79 -2.34 -4.58 15.31
CA PRO A 79 -3.05 -5.52 16.18
C PRO A 79 -4.56 -5.29 16.24
N GLN A 80 -5.07 -4.10 15.93
CA GLN A 80 -6.50 -3.83 15.89
C GLN A 80 -7.15 -4.44 14.65
N VAL A 81 -6.43 -4.46 13.53
CA VAL A 81 -6.88 -5.10 12.30
C VAL A 81 -6.78 -6.62 12.41
N GLU A 82 -5.66 -7.13 12.91
CA GLU A 82 -5.41 -8.57 13.05
C GLU A 82 -6.41 -9.26 14.00
N LYS A 83 -6.89 -8.55 15.01
CA LYS A 83 -7.85 -9.09 16.00
C LYS A 83 -9.31 -9.11 15.53
N LEU A 84 -9.61 -8.58 14.35
CA LEU A 84 -10.96 -8.67 13.82
C LEU A 84 -11.34 -10.12 13.58
N ASP A 85 -12.54 -10.49 13.98
CA ASP A 85 -13.07 -11.85 13.92
C ASP A 85 -13.64 -12.24 12.54
N CYS A 86 -13.60 -11.31 11.59
CA CYS A 86 -14.05 -11.55 10.21
C CYS A 86 -13.05 -12.35 9.36
N TRP A 87 -11.77 -12.44 9.76
CA TRP A 87 -10.75 -13.15 8.99
C TRP A 87 -10.92 -14.68 9.07
N SER A 88 -10.73 -15.35 7.95
CA SER A 88 -10.87 -16.81 7.88
C SER A 88 -9.72 -17.55 8.58
N SER A 89 -10.01 -18.32 9.62
CA SER A 89 -9.01 -19.15 10.28
C SER A 89 -8.38 -20.22 9.37
N ARG A 90 -9.08 -20.62 8.31
CA ARG A 90 -8.57 -21.59 7.31
C ARG A 90 -7.48 -20.99 6.44
N LEU A 91 -7.46 -19.66 6.31
CA LEU A 91 -6.50 -18.91 5.52
C LEU A 91 -5.36 -18.33 6.37
N ALA A 92 -5.27 -18.70 7.63
CA ALA A 92 -4.17 -18.26 8.49
C ALA A 92 -2.85 -19.00 8.15
N PRO A 93 -1.69 -18.33 8.24
CA PRO A 93 -1.52 -16.93 8.61
C PRO A 93 -1.84 -15.98 7.45
N GLY A 94 -2.56 -14.91 7.75
CA GLY A 94 -2.81 -13.80 6.85
C GLY A 94 -1.93 -12.60 7.19
N ALA A 95 -1.82 -11.64 6.26
CA ALA A 95 -1.14 -10.38 6.47
C ALA A 95 -1.87 -9.23 5.79
N GLU A 96 -1.68 -8.02 6.29
CA GLU A 96 -2.30 -6.81 5.77
C GLU A 96 -1.40 -6.13 4.72
N LEU A 97 -2.00 -5.69 3.61
CA LEU A 97 -1.40 -4.67 2.75
C LEU A 97 -2.05 -3.32 3.07
N SER A 98 -1.25 -2.30 3.28
CA SER A 98 -1.72 -0.98 3.67
C SER A 98 -0.90 0.15 3.05
N ARG A 99 -1.30 1.37 3.31
CA ARG A 99 -0.61 2.61 2.89
C ARG A 99 -0.21 2.63 1.42
N LEU A 100 -1.08 2.11 0.55
CA LEU A 100 -0.87 2.18 -0.90
C LEU A 100 -1.05 3.63 -1.37
N ALA A 101 0.01 4.22 -1.89
CA ALA A 101 0.02 5.55 -2.47
C ALA A 101 0.56 5.50 -3.90
N VAL A 102 -0.05 6.25 -4.80
CA VAL A 102 0.44 6.48 -6.17
C VAL A 102 0.50 7.97 -6.43
N HIS A 103 1.64 8.45 -6.91
CA HIS A 103 1.83 9.85 -7.22
C HIS A 103 0.75 10.34 -8.20
N PRO A 104 0.15 11.52 -7.99
CA PRO A 104 -0.97 12.02 -8.80
C PRO A 104 -0.73 11.99 -10.31
N ASP A 105 0.46 12.39 -10.75
CA ASP A 105 0.82 12.43 -12.17
C ASP A 105 0.90 11.05 -12.83
N PHE A 106 0.94 9.98 -12.02
CA PHE A 106 1.08 8.60 -12.48
C PHE A 106 -0.19 7.76 -12.25
N GLN A 107 -1.28 8.38 -11.82
CA GLN A 107 -2.56 7.70 -11.66
C GLN A 107 -3.14 7.26 -13.01
N ASN A 108 -4.09 6.31 -12.97
CA ASN A 108 -4.73 5.71 -14.15
C ASN A 108 -3.77 4.94 -15.10
N GLN A 109 -2.54 4.66 -14.66
CA GLN A 109 -1.53 3.86 -15.38
C GLN A 109 -1.40 2.43 -14.82
N LYS A 110 -2.40 1.94 -14.09
CA LYS A 110 -2.44 0.62 -13.46
C LYS A 110 -1.36 0.38 -12.39
N ILE A 111 -0.69 1.43 -11.89
CA ILE A 111 0.40 1.32 -10.91
C ILE A 111 -0.11 0.72 -9.60
N ALA A 112 -1.24 1.20 -9.06
CA ALA A 112 -1.83 0.62 -7.85
C ALA A 112 -2.05 -0.89 -7.99
N ARG A 113 -2.51 -1.34 -9.16
CA ARG A 113 -2.69 -2.76 -9.47
C ARG A 113 -1.38 -3.54 -9.48
N GLN A 114 -0.31 -2.95 -10.02
CA GLN A 114 1.01 -3.57 -10.03
C GLN A 114 1.59 -3.68 -8.61
N MET A 115 1.42 -2.64 -7.80
CA MET A 115 1.86 -2.63 -6.40
C MET A 115 1.13 -3.68 -5.56
N LEU A 116 -0.19 -3.82 -5.75
CA LEU A 116 -0.99 -4.86 -5.07
C LEU A 116 -0.57 -6.27 -5.51
N ALA A 117 -0.39 -6.51 -6.81
CA ALA A 117 0.07 -7.80 -7.31
C ALA A 117 1.43 -8.17 -6.71
N PHE A 118 2.38 -7.23 -6.71
CA PHE A 118 3.68 -7.40 -6.08
C PHE A 118 3.56 -7.71 -4.58
N GLY A 119 2.74 -6.94 -3.85
CA GLY A 119 2.52 -7.17 -2.42
C GLY A 119 1.98 -8.57 -2.12
N MET A 120 1.03 -9.05 -2.91
CA MET A 120 0.50 -10.41 -2.78
C MET A 120 1.57 -11.48 -3.06
N GLU A 121 2.37 -11.32 -4.10
CA GLU A 121 3.50 -12.23 -4.40
C GLU A 121 4.53 -12.25 -3.28
N GLU A 122 4.87 -11.09 -2.71
CA GLU A 122 5.80 -10.97 -1.60
C GLU A 122 5.25 -11.62 -0.32
N LEU A 123 3.96 -11.47 -0.02
CA LEU A 123 3.32 -12.15 1.10
C LEU A 123 3.35 -13.66 0.93
N ALA A 124 3.02 -14.18 -0.25
CA ALA A 124 3.11 -15.61 -0.57
C ALA A 124 4.55 -16.13 -0.39
N ARG A 125 5.55 -15.37 -0.87
CA ARG A 125 6.96 -15.71 -0.69
C ARG A 125 7.39 -15.77 0.78
N ARG A 126 6.79 -14.93 1.64
CA ARG A 126 7.00 -14.93 3.10
C ARG A 126 6.26 -16.04 3.83
N GLY A 127 5.44 -16.83 3.14
CA GLY A 127 4.71 -17.98 3.70
C GLY A 127 3.31 -17.64 4.23
N TYR A 128 2.79 -16.45 3.97
CA TYR A 128 1.40 -16.13 4.26
C TYR A 128 0.46 -16.85 3.31
N LYS A 129 -0.73 -17.22 3.81
CA LYS A 129 -1.76 -17.94 3.05
C LYS A 129 -2.87 -17.03 2.54
N SER A 130 -2.99 -15.86 3.11
CA SER A 130 -3.98 -14.87 2.70
C SER A 130 -3.46 -13.45 2.86
N VAL A 131 -4.10 -12.56 2.14
CA VAL A 131 -3.96 -11.12 2.26
C VAL A 131 -5.30 -10.52 2.65
N HIS A 132 -5.28 -9.56 3.53
CA HIS A 132 -6.46 -8.82 3.94
C HIS A 132 -6.17 -7.33 4.06
N PHE A 133 -7.21 -6.52 4.02
CA PHE A 133 -7.15 -5.08 4.27
C PHE A 133 -8.53 -4.48 4.52
N LEU A 134 -8.51 -3.30 5.09
CA LEU A 134 -9.69 -2.48 5.31
C LEU A 134 -9.82 -1.44 4.19
N VAL A 135 -11.03 -1.31 3.67
CA VAL A 135 -11.34 -0.27 2.69
C VAL A 135 -12.45 0.61 3.25
N ASN A 136 -12.19 1.90 3.35
CA ASN A 136 -13.22 2.85 3.77
C ASN A 136 -14.41 2.75 2.81
N LYS A 137 -15.63 2.61 3.36
CA LYS A 137 -16.86 2.46 2.58
C LYS A 137 -17.11 3.61 1.61
N LEU A 138 -16.57 4.79 1.88
CA LEU A 138 -16.68 5.96 1.01
C LEU A 138 -15.68 5.94 -0.16
N ASN A 139 -14.65 5.08 -0.10
CA ASN A 139 -13.64 4.98 -1.14
C ASN A 139 -14.09 4.07 -2.30
N VAL A 140 -15.11 4.50 -3.03
CA VAL A 140 -15.71 3.74 -4.14
C VAL A 140 -14.69 3.39 -5.23
N LYS A 141 -13.69 4.26 -5.45
CA LYS A 141 -12.64 4.03 -6.44
C LYS A 141 -11.77 2.84 -6.05
N ALA A 142 -11.37 2.76 -4.78
CA ALA A 142 -10.60 1.63 -4.27
C ALA A 142 -11.42 0.33 -4.32
N LEU A 143 -12.68 0.36 -3.91
CA LEU A 143 -13.59 -0.79 -3.95
C LEU A 143 -13.67 -1.40 -5.36
N ARG A 144 -13.81 -0.56 -6.40
CA ARG A 144 -13.82 -0.99 -7.79
C ARG A 144 -12.49 -1.59 -8.25
N SER A 145 -11.38 -0.98 -7.83
CA SER A 145 -10.03 -1.45 -8.20
C SER A 145 -9.73 -2.82 -7.60
N TYR A 146 -10.16 -3.08 -6.37
CA TYR A 146 -9.89 -4.33 -5.67
C TYR A 146 -10.80 -5.48 -6.12
N ALA A 147 -12.01 -5.19 -6.58
CA ALA A 147 -12.90 -6.21 -7.13
C ALA A 147 -12.27 -6.98 -8.30
N VAL A 148 -11.40 -6.33 -9.09
CA VAL A 148 -10.68 -6.96 -10.21
C VAL A 148 -9.74 -8.09 -9.76
N PHE A 149 -9.26 -8.07 -8.51
CA PHE A 149 -8.37 -9.10 -7.97
C PHE A 149 -9.10 -10.30 -7.35
N GLY A 150 -10.44 -10.28 -7.32
CA GLY A 150 -11.23 -11.35 -6.71
C GLY A 150 -11.15 -11.37 -5.18
N PHE A 151 -10.98 -10.21 -4.55
CA PHE A 151 -11.15 -10.08 -3.11
C PHE A 151 -12.61 -10.27 -2.73
N GLU A 152 -12.84 -10.98 -1.64
CA GLU A 152 -14.16 -11.16 -1.06
C GLU A 152 -14.34 -10.22 0.13
N THR A 153 -15.53 -9.62 0.24
CA THR A 153 -15.94 -8.88 1.43
C THR A 153 -16.33 -9.91 2.49
N VAL A 154 -15.55 -9.98 3.57
CA VAL A 154 -15.75 -10.97 4.64
C VAL A 154 -16.36 -10.37 5.89
N GLY A 155 -16.50 -9.08 5.98
CA GLY A 155 -17.12 -8.38 7.09
C GLY A 155 -17.08 -6.86 6.95
N GLU A 156 -17.57 -6.23 8.01
CA GLU A 156 -17.55 -4.78 8.19
C GLU A 156 -17.07 -4.45 9.60
N CYS A 157 -16.41 -3.32 9.75
CA CYS A 157 -16.01 -2.82 11.07
C CYS A 157 -16.00 -1.31 11.12
N SER A 158 -15.95 -0.78 12.35
CA SER A 158 -15.65 0.62 12.62
C SER A 158 -14.37 0.67 13.40
N LEU A 159 -13.32 1.22 12.80
CA LEU A 159 -12.02 1.48 13.43
C LEU A 159 -11.60 2.92 13.16
N PHE A 160 -10.83 3.49 14.07
CA PHE A 160 -10.31 4.84 13.90
C PHE A 160 -11.41 5.90 13.61
N GLY A 161 -12.63 5.66 14.12
CA GLY A 161 -13.79 6.53 13.89
C GLY A 161 -14.37 6.48 12.48
N GLN A 162 -14.02 5.47 11.67
CA GLN A 162 -14.45 5.36 10.28
C GLN A 162 -15.05 3.98 9.97
N PRO A 163 -16.00 3.91 9.01
CA PRO A 163 -16.61 2.66 8.57
C PRO A 163 -15.76 1.99 7.47
N PHE A 164 -15.44 0.70 7.64
CA PHE A 164 -14.68 -0.08 6.69
C PHE A 164 -15.41 -1.34 6.24
N LEU A 165 -15.16 -1.75 5.01
CA LEU A 165 -15.33 -3.10 4.54
C LEU A 165 -14.03 -3.89 4.76
N CYS A 166 -14.18 -5.13 5.24
CA CYS A 166 -13.06 -6.07 5.41
C CYS A 166 -12.97 -6.94 4.16
N TYR A 167 -11.82 -6.90 3.49
CA TYR A 167 -11.53 -7.71 2.32
C TYR A 167 -10.47 -8.75 2.64
N GLU A 168 -10.67 -9.96 2.15
CA GLU A 168 -9.73 -11.07 2.28
C GLU A 168 -9.60 -11.83 0.97
N LYS A 169 -8.42 -12.35 0.70
CA LYS A 169 -8.12 -13.17 -0.45
C LYS A 169 -7.09 -14.24 -0.12
N SER A 170 -7.33 -15.47 -0.55
CA SER A 170 -6.30 -16.52 -0.55
C SER A 170 -5.16 -16.16 -1.52
N LEU A 171 -3.94 -16.38 -1.08
CA LEU A 171 -2.72 -16.24 -1.88
C LEU A 171 -2.38 -17.53 -2.63
#